data_1ab5f1718074a80fc3cb191645dec3a3
#
_entry.id   1ab5f1718074a80fc3cb191645dec3a3
#
_cell.length_a   1.000
_cell.length_b   1.000
_cell.length_c   1.000
_cell.angle_alpha   90.00
_cell.angle_beta   90.00
_cell.angle_gamma   90.00
#
_symmetry.space_group_name_H-M   'P 1'
#
loop_
_entity.id
_entity.type
_entity.pdbx_description
1 polymer ?
#
loop_
_entity_poly.entity_id
_entity_poly.type
_entity_poly.pdbx_seq_one_letter_code
_entity_poly.pdbx_strand_id
1 'polypeptide(L)'
;MKQTFIIRNNEKHLLLFFAGWGMDETPFRHIHPAECDWMICYDYRSLEFDTTLIQAYSKITLIAWSMGVWAASQVMKQYPSLPVSQSTAINGTLYPIHETEGITPSVFEGTLQGLNEQTLLKFQRRMCGSAADYKVFQTMAPKRPVEELKEELAAIRQQYLSSLPSEFVWQTAIIGDNDRIFLPDHQELSLIH
;
A
#
# COMPACT_ATOMS: atom_id res chain seq x y z
N MET A 1 -9.45 6.87 3.20
CA MET A 1 -8.95 5.49 3.49
C MET A 1 -9.48 4.97 4.80
N LYS A 2 -9.41 3.66 5.05
CA LYS A 2 -9.66 3.05 6.36
C LYS A 2 -8.36 3.01 7.16
N GLN A 3 -8.45 3.32 8.45
CA GLN A 3 -7.35 3.26 9.43
C GLN A 3 -7.81 2.35 10.57
N THR A 4 -7.13 1.22 10.75
CA THR A 4 -7.54 0.17 11.70
C THR A 4 -6.36 -0.21 12.59
N PHE A 5 -6.53 -0.12 13.91
CA PHE A 5 -5.56 -0.69 14.84
C PHE A 5 -5.67 -2.21 14.87
N ILE A 6 -4.58 -2.90 14.58
CA ILE A 6 -4.44 -4.34 14.81
C ILE A 6 -3.99 -4.59 16.25
N ILE A 7 -3.07 -3.76 16.76
CA ILE A 7 -2.59 -3.78 18.14
C ILE A 7 -2.66 -2.36 18.70
N ARG A 8 -3.24 -2.20 19.88
CA ARG A 8 -3.32 -0.93 20.59
C ARG A 8 -3.14 -1.13 22.10
N ASN A 9 -1.90 -1.01 22.55
CA ASN A 9 -1.48 -1.20 23.93
C ASN A 9 -1.12 0.11 24.63
N ASN A 10 -1.39 1.26 23.97
CA ASN A 10 -1.01 2.61 24.41
C ASN A 10 0.51 2.81 24.49
N GLU A 11 1.24 2.21 23.58
CA GLU A 11 2.66 2.45 23.38
C GLU A 11 2.91 3.87 22.87
N LYS A 12 4.16 4.35 22.98
CA LYS A 12 4.57 5.65 22.42
C LYS A 12 5.10 5.56 20.99
N HIS A 13 5.33 4.36 20.54
CA HIS A 13 5.79 4.02 19.19
C HIS A 13 4.63 3.40 18.39
N LEU A 14 4.44 3.90 17.18
CA LEU A 14 3.46 3.39 16.22
C LEU A 14 4.18 2.75 15.03
N LEU A 15 3.84 1.52 14.70
CA LEU A 15 4.05 0.96 13.37
C LEU A 15 2.84 1.35 12.50
N LEU A 16 3.06 2.25 11.57
CA LEU A 16 2.05 2.72 10.61
C LEU A 16 2.28 2.04 9.26
N PHE A 17 1.37 1.17 8.87
CA PHE A 17 1.50 0.37 7.67
C PHE A 17 0.44 0.73 6.62
N PHE A 18 0.88 1.08 5.42
CA PHE A 18 0.01 1.28 4.26
C PHE A 18 0.05 0.03 3.37
N ALA A 19 -1.08 -0.67 3.30
CA ALA A 19 -1.19 -1.93 2.57
C ALA A 19 -1.33 -1.71 1.05
N GLY A 20 -1.15 -2.79 0.29
CA GLY A 20 -1.41 -2.78 -1.15
C GLY A 20 -2.90 -2.66 -1.49
N TRP A 21 -3.19 -2.35 -2.77
CA TRP A 21 -4.56 -2.35 -3.28
C TRP A 21 -5.25 -3.68 -3.03
N GLY A 22 -6.52 -3.61 -2.69
CA GLY A 22 -7.38 -4.78 -2.48
C GLY A 22 -7.18 -5.47 -1.13
N MET A 23 -6.29 -4.97 -0.28
CA MET A 23 -6.08 -5.52 1.06
C MET A 23 -7.11 -4.98 2.07
N ASP A 24 -7.22 -5.70 3.17
CA ASP A 24 -7.79 -5.30 4.45
C ASP A 24 -6.84 -5.78 5.57
N GLU A 25 -7.27 -5.72 6.81
CA GLU A 25 -6.44 -6.16 7.95
C GLU A 25 -6.29 -7.68 8.06
N THR A 26 -7.11 -8.48 7.36
CA THR A 26 -7.15 -9.95 7.51
C THR A 26 -5.80 -10.62 7.27
N PRO A 27 -5.06 -10.33 6.18
CA PRO A 27 -3.77 -10.97 5.92
C PRO A 27 -2.71 -10.68 6.97
N PHE A 28 -2.87 -9.61 7.74
CA PHE A 28 -1.83 -9.07 8.63
C PHE A 28 -2.07 -9.35 10.11
N ARG A 29 -3.25 -9.88 10.49
CA ARG A 29 -3.64 -10.09 11.90
C ARG A 29 -2.75 -11.07 12.67
N HIS A 30 -2.00 -11.91 11.96
CA HIS A 30 -1.06 -12.88 12.58
C HIS A 30 0.30 -12.29 12.90
N ILE A 31 0.60 -11.07 12.45
CA ILE A 31 1.87 -10.38 12.71
C ILE A 31 1.75 -9.61 14.02
N HIS A 32 2.70 -9.82 14.92
CA HIS A 32 2.73 -9.19 16.24
C HIS A 32 4.07 -8.49 16.47
N PRO A 33 4.24 -7.24 15.97
CA PRO A 33 5.46 -6.47 16.25
C PRO A 33 5.57 -6.19 17.75
N ALA A 34 6.80 -6.24 18.27
CA ALA A 34 7.08 -5.97 19.67
C ALA A 34 7.18 -4.46 19.94
N GLU A 35 6.81 -4.04 21.15
CA GLU A 35 7.05 -2.70 21.70
C GLU A 35 6.49 -1.53 20.86
N CYS A 36 5.41 -1.77 20.13
CA CYS A 36 4.70 -0.72 19.41
C CYS A 36 3.21 -1.06 19.24
N ASP A 37 2.41 -0.01 19.12
CA ASP A 37 1.07 -0.14 18.57
C ASP A 37 1.16 -0.33 17.06
N TRP A 38 0.19 -0.99 16.44
CA TRP A 38 0.18 -1.25 15.02
C TRP A 38 -1.13 -0.85 14.38
N MET A 39 -1.02 0.08 13.40
CA MET A 39 -2.14 0.55 12.59
C MET A 39 -1.90 0.19 11.12
N ILE A 40 -2.92 -0.33 10.48
CA ILE A 40 -2.96 -0.54 9.02
C ILE A 40 -3.87 0.48 8.36
N CYS A 41 -3.40 1.01 7.21
CA CYS A 41 -4.14 1.88 6.30
C CYS A 41 -4.42 1.13 4.99
N TYR A 42 -5.67 1.14 4.54
CA TYR A 42 -6.10 0.48 3.31
C TYR A 42 -7.38 1.13 2.76
N ASP A 43 -7.91 0.66 1.62
CA ASP A 43 -9.10 1.22 0.97
C ASP A 43 -8.90 2.67 0.52
N TYR A 44 -8.13 2.86 -0.52
CA TYR A 44 -7.75 4.17 -1.05
C TYR A 44 -8.82 4.83 -1.94
N ARG A 45 -10.11 4.53 -1.71
CA ARG A 45 -11.21 5.29 -2.33
C ARG A 45 -11.19 6.75 -1.92
N SER A 46 -10.57 7.09 -0.78
CA SER A 46 -10.19 8.43 -0.35
C SER A 46 -8.79 8.39 0.26
N LEU A 47 -8.00 9.45 0.11
CA LEU A 47 -6.72 9.65 0.81
C LEU A 47 -6.88 10.49 2.08
N GLU A 48 -8.10 10.78 2.52
CA GLU A 48 -8.33 11.42 3.81
C GLU A 48 -7.72 10.58 4.93
N PHE A 49 -6.87 11.21 5.72
CA PHE A 49 -6.13 10.60 6.81
C PHE A 49 -6.44 11.32 8.13
N ASP A 50 -7.00 10.57 9.08
CA ASP A 50 -7.33 11.09 10.40
C ASP A 50 -6.09 11.08 11.31
N THR A 51 -5.44 12.22 11.45
CA THR A 51 -4.27 12.39 12.31
C THR A 51 -4.62 12.36 13.80
N THR A 52 -5.88 12.52 14.19
CA THR A 52 -6.28 12.49 15.59
C THR A 52 -6.06 11.11 16.23
N LEU A 53 -6.13 10.06 15.41
CA LEU A 53 -5.88 8.69 15.85
C LEU A 53 -4.43 8.45 16.27
N ILE A 54 -3.49 9.27 15.76
CA ILE A 54 -2.06 9.04 15.94
C ILE A 54 -1.33 10.19 16.64
N GLN A 55 -2.02 11.24 17.05
CA GLN A 55 -1.41 12.43 17.69
C GLN A 55 -0.68 12.15 19.01
N ALA A 56 -0.98 11.04 19.69
CA ALA A 56 -0.37 10.66 20.97
C ALA A 56 1.00 9.95 20.82
N TYR A 57 1.37 9.57 19.59
CA TYR A 57 2.61 8.86 19.33
C TYR A 57 3.76 9.85 19.14
N SER A 58 4.87 9.59 19.85
CA SER A 58 6.09 10.38 19.73
C SER A 58 7.07 9.84 18.69
N LYS A 59 6.83 8.63 18.18
CA LYS A 59 7.65 7.97 17.17
C LYS A 59 6.76 7.14 16.23
N ILE A 60 7.00 7.25 14.93
CA ILE A 60 6.33 6.46 13.91
C ILE A 60 7.39 5.75 13.07
N THR A 61 7.25 4.43 12.93
CA THR A 61 7.89 3.67 11.85
C THR A 61 6.86 3.48 10.75
N LEU A 62 7.13 4.08 9.59
CA LEU A 62 6.28 4.03 8.42
C LEU A 62 6.73 2.88 7.50
N ILE A 63 5.83 1.96 7.21
CA ILE A 63 6.03 0.93 6.20
C ILE A 63 4.91 1.03 5.18
N ALA A 64 5.24 0.94 3.90
CA ALA A 64 4.25 0.91 2.85
C ALA A 64 4.57 -0.17 1.83
N TRP A 65 3.56 -0.83 1.33
CA TRP A 65 3.68 -1.92 0.38
C TRP A 65 2.84 -1.68 -0.87
N SER A 66 3.44 -1.92 -2.05
CA SER A 66 2.72 -1.89 -3.33
C SER A 66 2.06 -0.52 -3.56
N MET A 67 0.77 -0.47 -3.87
CA MET A 67 -0.01 0.78 -4.02
C MET A 67 0.01 1.67 -2.78
N GLY A 68 0.24 1.08 -1.61
CA GLY A 68 0.38 1.80 -0.35
C GLY A 68 1.58 2.76 -0.32
N VAL A 69 2.62 2.52 -1.13
CA VAL A 69 3.79 3.42 -1.23
C VAL A 69 3.37 4.78 -1.76
N TRP A 70 2.58 4.81 -2.85
CA TRP A 70 2.00 6.06 -3.35
C TRP A 70 1.07 6.72 -2.33
N ALA A 71 0.13 5.95 -1.76
CA ALA A 71 -0.84 6.49 -0.81
C ALA A 71 -0.16 7.10 0.42
N ALA A 72 0.81 6.40 1.01
CA ALA A 72 1.61 6.91 2.13
C ALA A 72 2.37 8.18 1.76
N SER A 73 3.00 8.22 0.58
CA SER A 73 3.73 9.39 0.11
C SER A 73 2.83 10.62 -0.03
N GLN A 74 1.59 10.46 -0.48
CA GLN A 74 0.61 11.55 -0.55
C GLN A 74 0.19 12.03 0.85
N VAL A 75 0.03 11.12 1.81
CA VAL A 75 -0.28 11.47 3.21
C VAL A 75 0.92 12.19 3.84
N MET A 76 2.15 11.71 3.66
CA MET A 76 3.35 12.36 4.20
C MET A 76 3.56 13.76 3.61
N LYS A 77 3.25 13.96 2.33
CA LYS A 77 3.23 15.28 1.70
C LYS A 77 2.23 16.23 2.38
N GLN A 78 1.07 15.73 2.74
CA GLN A 78 0.02 16.53 3.40
C GLN A 78 0.34 16.81 4.88
N TYR A 79 1.03 15.88 5.55
CA TYR A 79 1.34 15.96 6.98
C TYR A 79 2.83 15.80 7.27
N PRO A 80 3.69 16.73 6.81
CA PRO A 80 5.15 16.61 6.92
C PRO A 80 5.68 16.68 8.36
N SER A 81 4.84 17.11 9.31
CA SER A 81 5.21 17.23 10.73
C SER A 81 4.98 15.94 11.54
N LEU A 82 4.48 14.88 10.92
CA LEU A 82 4.34 13.60 11.62
C LEU A 82 5.71 13.07 12.09
N PRO A 83 5.82 12.52 13.32
CA PRO A 83 7.11 12.11 13.90
C PRO A 83 7.62 10.78 13.30
N VAL A 84 7.74 10.73 11.96
CA VAL A 84 8.27 9.57 11.24
C VAL A 84 9.78 9.52 11.44
N SER A 85 10.24 8.48 12.13
CA SER A 85 11.65 8.24 12.42
C SER A 85 12.32 7.28 11.44
N GLN A 86 11.53 6.41 10.83
CA GLN A 86 11.97 5.44 9.82
C GLN A 86 10.88 5.28 8.77
N SER A 87 11.28 5.14 7.51
CA SER A 87 10.34 4.90 6.41
C SER A 87 10.89 3.85 5.44
N THR A 88 10.06 2.84 5.14
CA THR A 88 10.42 1.74 4.24
C THR A 88 9.32 1.54 3.20
N ALA A 89 9.69 1.66 1.93
CA ALA A 89 8.87 1.29 0.79
C ALA A 89 9.16 -0.16 0.38
N ILE A 90 8.13 -0.95 0.14
CA ILE A 90 8.24 -2.35 -0.26
C ILE A 90 7.45 -2.57 -1.55
N ASN A 91 8.10 -3.02 -2.60
CA ASN A 91 7.46 -3.44 -3.85
C ASN A 91 6.39 -2.45 -4.37
N GLY A 92 6.74 -1.19 -4.48
CA GLY A 92 5.83 -0.13 -4.92
C GLY A 92 6.58 1.09 -5.41
N THR A 93 5.88 2.11 -5.86
CA THR A 93 6.45 3.34 -6.43
C THR A 93 5.68 4.58 -5.97
N LEU A 94 6.26 5.77 -6.24
CA LEU A 94 5.58 7.07 -6.06
C LEU A 94 4.51 7.33 -7.14
N TYR A 95 4.60 6.59 -8.25
CA TYR A 95 3.76 6.77 -9.45
C TYR A 95 2.97 5.49 -9.72
N PRO A 96 1.72 5.36 -9.22
CA PRO A 96 0.93 4.13 -9.39
C PRO A 96 0.63 3.82 -10.87
N ILE A 97 0.55 4.84 -11.72
CA ILE A 97 0.26 4.72 -13.15
C ILE A 97 1.29 5.52 -13.94
N HIS A 98 2.32 4.86 -14.46
CA HIS A 98 3.39 5.51 -15.21
C HIS A 98 4.07 4.53 -16.15
N GLU A 99 4.52 4.98 -17.34
CA GLU A 99 5.12 4.09 -18.35
C GLU A 99 6.41 3.42 -17.88
N THR A 100 7.24 4.11 -17.09
CA THR A 100 8.57 3.66 -16.67
C THR A 100 8.81 3.63 -15.17
N GLU A 101 7.90 4.22 -14.37
CA GLU A 101 8.07 4.34 -12.92
C GLU A 101 6.89 3.78 -12.13
N GLY A 102 5.94 3.13 -12.79
CA GLY A 102 4.73 2.59 -12.19
C GLY A 102 4.15 1.42 -12.97
N ILE A 103 2.89 1.12 -12.71
CA ILE A 103 2.12 0.22 -13.57
C ILE A 103 1.83 0.97 -14.87
N THR A 104 2.17 0.37 -16.02
CA THR A 104 1.90 1.04 -17.30
C THR A 104 0.40 1.33 -17.46
N PRO A 105 0.02 2.50 -18.02
CA PRO A 105 -1.40 2.88 -18.16
C PRO A 105 -2.26 1.81 -18.81
N SER A 106 -1.74 1.13 -19.85
CA SER A 106 -2.46 0.06 -20.54
C SER A 106 -2.77 -1.14 -19.64
N VAL A 107 -1.82 -1.54 -18.78
CA VAL A 107 -2.00 -2.64 -17.82
C VAL A 107 -2.96 -2.23 -16.70
N PHE A 108 -2.84 -1.00 -16.21
CA PHE A 108 -3.74 -0.48 -15.16
C PHE A 108 -5.19 -0.41 -15.66
N GLU A 109 -5.42 0.21 -16.83
CA GLU A 109 -6.76 0.32 -17.45
C GLU A 109 -7.34 -1.06 -17.77
N GLY A 110 -6.53 -1.96 -18.32
CA GLY A 110 -6.96 -3.34 -18.57
C GLY A 110 -7.39 -4.08 -17.30
N THR A 111 -6.69 -3.84 -16.17
CA THR A 111 -7.07 -4.40 -14.87
C THR A 111 -8.38 -3.80 -14.37
N LEU A 112 -8.51 -2.47 -14.40
CA LEU A 112 -9.72 -1.76 -13.96
C LEU A 112 -10.96 -2.18 -14.75
N GLN A 113 -10.86 -2.26 -16.07
CA GLN A 113 -11.99 -2.61 -16.95
C GLN A 113 -12.35 -4.09 -16.84
N GLY A 114 -11.34 -4.96 -16.77
CA GLY A 114 -11.51 -6.41 -16.73
C GLY A 114 -11.74 -7.01 -15.35
N LEU A 115 -11.78 -6.20 -14.26
CA LEU A 115 -11.87 -6.71 -12.91
C LEU A 115 -13.21 -7.39 -12.63
N ASN A 116 -13.14 -8.64 -12.23
CA ASN A 116 -14.22 -9.49 -11.76
C ASN A 116 -13.63 -10.58 -10.85
N GLU A 117 -14.46 -11.43 -10.23
CA GLU A 117 -14.03 -12.50 -9.32
C GLU A 117 -12.90 -13.38 -9.92
N GLN A 118 -13.04 -13.78 -11.19
CA GLN A 118 -12.07 -14.67 -11.83
C GLN A 118 -10.72 -13.97 -12.09
N THR A 119 -10.77 -12.72 -12.54
CA THR A 119 -9.55 -11.94 -12.82
C THR A 119 -8.87 -11.51 -11.54
N LEU A 120 -9.62 -11.26 -10.46
CA LEU A 120 -9.07 -11.02 -9.12
C LEU A 120 -8.26 -12.23 -8.63
N LEU A 121 -8.77 -13.44 -8.76
CA LEU A 121 -8.03 -14.66 -8.41
C LEU A 121 -6.73 -14.82 -9.21
N LYS A 122 -6.76 -14.47 -10.52
CA LYS A 122 -5.56 -14.46 -11.35
C LYS A 122 -4.54 -13.42 -10.90
N PHE A 123 -5.00 -12.22 -10.53
CA PHE A 123 -4.16 -11.17 -9.99
C PHE A 123 -3.48 -11.60 -8.68
N GLN A 124 -4.26 -12.15 -7.73
CA GLN A 124 -3.73 -12.64 -6.45
C GLN A 124 -2.70 -13.76 -6.64
N ARG A 125 -2.93 -14.68 -7.58
CA ARG A 125 -1.96 -15.73 -7.94
C ARG A 125 -0.67 -15.15 -8.52
N ARG A 126 -0.78 -14.12 -9.37
CA ARG A 126 0.38 -13.42 -9.95
C ARG A 126 1.19 -12.68 -8.88
N MET A 127 0.51 -12.05 -7.93
CA MET A 127 1.10 -11.35 -6.79
C MET A 127 1.93 -12.28 -5.90
N CYS A 128 1.48 -13.51 -5.64
CA CYS A 128 2.13 -14.44 -4.74
C CYS A 128 3.40 -15.11 -5.33
N GLY A 129 3.65 -15.01 -6.63
CA GLY A 129 4.86 -15.55 -7.27
C GLY A 129 4.92 -17.08 -7.39
N SER A 130 4.46 -17.85 -6.39
CA SER A 130 4.42 -19.32 -6.41
C SER A 130 3.04 -19.89 -6.06
N ALA A 131 2.77 -21.13 -6.47
CA ALA A 131 1.53 -21.83 -6.11
C ALA A 131 1.44 -22.16 -4.61
N ALA A 132 2.59 -22.35 -3.95
CA ALA A 132 2.66 -22.61 -2.52
C ALA A 132 2.28 -21.35 -1.73
N ASP A 133 2.87 -20.20 -2.07
CA ASP A 133 2.57 -18.91 -1.44
C ASP A 133 1.11 -18.50 -1.68
N TYR A 134 0.59 -18.74 -2.88
CA TYR A 134 -0.82 -18.49 -3.18
C TYR A 134 -1.76 -19.32 -2.29
N LYS A 135 -1.43 -20.60 -2.05
CA LYS A 135 -2.21 -21.45 -1.16
C LYS A 135 -2.20 -20.94 0.28
N VAL A 136 -1.06 -20.46 0.78
CA VAL A 136 -0.96 -19.82 2.09
C VAL A 136 -1.79 -18.53 2.11
N PHE A 137 -1.61 -17.65 1.12
CA PHE A 137 -2.37 -16.40 1.01
C PHE A 137 -3.88 -16.62 1.03
N GLN A 138 -4.39 -17.65 0.34
CA GLN A 138 -5.83 -17.97 0.34
C GLN A 138 -6.40 -18.26 1.73
N THR A 139 -5.61 -18.75 2.69
CA THR A 139 -6.07 -18.99 4.07
C THR A 139 -6.30 -17.71 4.86
N MET A 140 -5.70 -16.61 4.42
CA MET A 140 -5.76 -15.30 5.07
C MET A 140 -6.14 -14.18 4.09
N ALA A 141 -6.73 -14.52 2.95
CA ALA A 141 -7.06 -13.56 1.90
C ALA A 141 -7.99 -12.44 2.43
N PRO A 142 -7.86 -11.22 1.91
CA PRO A 142 -8.76 -10.11 2.24
C PRO A 142 -10.20 -10.45 1.85
N LYS A 143 -11.17 -9.87 2.56
CA LYS A 143 -12.60 -10.20 2.45
C LYS A 143 -13.41 -9.11 1.74
N ARG A 144 -12.74 -8.16 1.10
CA ARG A 144 -13.44 -7.06 0.43
C ARG A 144 -14.07 -7.53 -0.88
N PRO A 145 -15.34 -7.12 -1.17
CA PRO A 145 -16.02 -7.44 -2.42
C PRO A 145 -15.29 -6.88 -3.64
N VAL A 146 -15.37 -7.57 -4.78
CA VAL A 146 -14.69 -7.15 -6.02
C VAL A 146 -15.19 -5.78 -6.52
N GLU A 147 -16.44 -5.46 -6.29
CA GLU A 147 -17.02 -4.14 -6.61
C GLU A 147 -16.29 -3.01 -5.87
N GLU A 148 -16.04 -3.17 -4.57
CA GLU A 148 -15.27 -2.19 -3.79
C GLU A 148 -13.83 -2.06 -4.29
N LEU A 149 -13.21 -3.16 -4.71
CA LEU A 149 -11.86 -3.16 -5.26
C LEU A 149 -11.80 -2.43 -6.61
N LYS A 150 -12.85 -2.55 -7.41
CA LYS A 150 -12.97 -1.82 -8.67
C LYS A 150 -13.18 -0.33 -8.44
N GLU A 151 -14.03 0.05 -7.48
CA GLU A 151 -14.21 1.43 -7.06
C GLU A 151 -12.89 2.04 -6.55
N GLU A 152 -12.11 1.26 -5.79
CA GLU A 152 -10.81 1.69 -5.27
C GLU A 152 -9.81 1.96 -6.39
N LEU A 153 -9.68 1.09 -7.40
CA LEU A 153 -8.84 1.36 -8.58
C LEU A 153 -9.27 2.62 -9.33
N ALA A 154 -10.57 2.79 -9.53
CA ALA A 154 -11.10 3.98 -10.20
C ALA A 154 -10.79 5.26 -9.41
N ALA A 155 -10.92 5.22 -8.09
CA ALA A 155 -10.61 6.34 -7.21
C ALA A 155 -9.09 6.63 -7.17
N ILE A 156 -8.23 5.62 -7.09
CA ILE A 156 -6.77 5.76 -7.17
C ILE A 156 -6.38 6.47 -8.47
N ARG A 157 -6.91 6.00 -9.62
CA ARG A 157 -6.69 6.64 -10.92
C ARG A 157 -7.08 8.12 -10.92
N GLN A 158 -8.28 8.43 -10.45
CA GLN A 158 -8.80 9.80 -10.42
C GLN A 158 -7.94 10.70 -9.52
N GLN A 159 -7.61 10.23 -8.31
CA GLN A 159 -6.77 10.97 -7.36
C GLN A 159 -5.36 11.18 -7.90
N TYR A 160 -4.76 10.15 -8.51
CA TYR A 160 -3.43 10.27 -9.12
C TYR A 160 -3.39 11.30 -10.25
N LEU A 161 -4.36 11.26 -11.16
CA LEU A 161 -4.43 12.22 -12.28
C LEU A 161 -4.73 13.66 -11.86
N SER A 162 -5.33 13.87 -10.70
CA SER A 162 -5.66 15.19 -10.15
C SER A 162 -4.66 15.71 -9.11
N SER A 163 -3.70 14.90 -8.68
CA SER A 163 -2.71 15.27 -7.67
C SER A 163 -1.35 15.58 -8.30
N LEU A 164 -0.58 16.45 -7.62
CA LEU A 164 0.83 16.61 -7.93
C LEU A 164 1.63 15.44 -7.32
N PRO A 165 2.73 15.01 -7.95
CA PRO A 165 3.64 14.03 -7.38
C PRO A 165 4.07 14.38 -5.96
N SER A 166 4.36 13.39 -5.15
CA SER A 166 4.92 13.58 -3.82
C SER A 166 6.44 13.68 -3.93
N GLU A 167 7.03 14.58 -3.16
CA GLU A 167 8.48 14.70 -2.98
C GLU A 167 8.97 13.95 -1.73
N PHE A 168 8.12 13.10 -1.15
CA PHE A 168 8.50 12.32 0.02
C PHE A 168 9.60 11.31 -0.32
N VAL A 169 10.73 11.43 0.39
CA VAL A 169 11.90 10.56 0.19
C VAL A 169 11.84 9.40 1.18
N TRP A 170 11.79 8.19 0.66
CA TRP A 170 11.86 6.97 1.45
C TRP A 170 13.30 6.71 1.90
N GLN A 171 13.49 6.39 3.19
CA GLN A 171 14.82 6.07 3.72
C GLN A 171 15.33 4.70 3.27
N THR A 172 14.41 3.76 3.04
CA THR A 172 14.72 2.41 2.59
C THR A 172 13.73 1.98 1.52
N ALA A 173 14.24 1.35 0.46
CA ALA A 173 13.45 0.67 -0.55
C ALA A 173 13.80 -0.83 -0.55
N ILE A 174 12.77 -1.68 -0.47
CA ILE A 174 12.90 -3.14 -0.63
C ILE A 174 12.22 -3.50 -1.95
N ILE A 175 13.00 -3.98 -2.90
CA ILE A 175 12.57 -4.29 -4.27
C ILE A 175 12.76 -5.79 -4.48
N GLY A 176 11.66 -6.49 -4.77
CA GLY A 176 11.69 -7.92 -5.06
C GLY A 176 12.04 -8.16 -6.52
N ASP A 177 13.10 -8.94 -6.79
CA ASP A 177 13.63 -9.22 -8.14
C ASP A 177 12.60 -9.80 -9.12
N ASN A 178 11.53 -10.41 -8.61
CA ASN A 178 10.51 -11.07 -9.41
C ASN A 178 9.13 -10.41 -9.28
N ASP A 179 9.05 -9.15 -8.85
CA ASP A 179 7.78 -8.43 -8.81
C ASP A 179 7.20 -8.30 -10.22
N ARG A 180 5.98 -8.78 -10.38
CA ARG A 180 5.25 -8.80 -11.66
C ARG A 180 4.14 -7.76 -11.74
N ILE A 181 3.98 -6.95 -10.70
CA ILE A 181 2.99 -5.89 -10.60
C ILE A 181 3.68 -4.55 -10.78
N PHE A 182 4.58 -4.19 -9.88
CA PHE A 182 5.51 -3.09 -10.06
C PHE A 182 6.86 -3.66 -10.49
N LEU A 183 7.23 -3.49 -11.74
CA LEU A 183 8.47 -4.05 -12.27
C LEU A 183 9.68 -3.52 -11.50
N PRO A 184 10.70 -4.35 -11.19
CA PRO A 184 11.88 -3.91 -10.43
C PRO A 184 12.53 -2.66 -10.97
N ASP A 185 12.78 -2.58 -12.29
CA ASP A 185 13.39 -1.42 -12.95
C ASP A 185 12.56 -0.13 -12.74
N HIS A 186 11.23 -0.24 -12.71
CA HIS A 186 10.33 0.89 -12.46
C HIS A 186 10.39 1.37 -11.01
N GLN A 187 10.56 0.43 -10.07
CA GLN A 187 10.72 0.74 -8.65
C GLN A 187 12.07 1.43 -8.39
N GLU A 188 13.15 0.94 -9.02
CA GLU A 188 14.48 1.56 -8.94
C GLU A 188 14.45 3.00 -9.45
N LEU A 189 13.87 3.25 -10.62
CA LEU A 189 13.73 4.60 -11.19
C LEU A 189 12.91 5.53 -10.30
N SER A 190 11.90 5.01 -9.62
CA SER A 190 10.98 5.81 -8.80
C SER A 190 11.49 6.10 -7.39
N LEU A 191 12.28 5.21 -6.78
CA LEU A 191 12.61 5.24 -5.36
C LEU A 191 14.08 5.48 -5.06
N ILE A 192 14.98 5.21 -6.01
CA ILE A 192 16.44 5.31 -5.82
C ILE A 192 16.94 6.50 -6.65
N HIS A 193 17.36 7.55 -5.95
CA HIS A 193 17.87 8.81 -6.55
C HIS A 193 19.33 9.07 -6.15
#